data_b2541848b7c60915e666df51b26f89d6
#
_entry.id   b2541848b7c60915e666df51b26f89d6
#
_cell.length_a   1.000
_cell.length_b   1.000
_cell.length_c   1.000
_cell.angle_alpha   90.00
_cell.angle_beta   90.00
_cell.angle_gamma   90.00
#
_symmetry.space_group_name_H-M   'P 1'
#
loop_
_entity.id
_entity.type
_entity.pdbx_description
1 polymer ?
#
loop_
_entity_poly.entity_id
_entity_poly.type
_entity_poly.pdbx_seq_one_letter_code
_entity_poly.pdbx_strand_id
1 'polypeptide(L)'
;MSSKPLNYLTIGKTGQHELIIKKSKFICSLARTETVEEAQEFIEQISKKYHDATHNTYAYTLGLNDNQVKASDNGEPSGTAGIPELKALQLMKLKNVTAVVTRYFGSIKLGAGGLISAYSNSVTEAAQNIGVVKCVMQQLIKFSIPYTRIDEI
;
A
#
# COMPACT_ATOMS: atom_id res chain seq x y z
N MET A 1 5.95 2.86 32.05
CA MET A 1 5.37 3.26 30.78
C MET A 1 6.25 4.30 30.10
N SER A 2 6.52 4.08 28.88
CA SER A 2 7.37 4.99 28.13
C SER A 2 6.69 6.31 27.87
N SER A 3 7.42 7.40 28.03
CA SER A 3 6.93 8.73 27.68
C SER A 3 7.41 9.16 26.31
N LYS A 4 8.02 8.25 25.54
CA LYS A 4 8.53 8.58 24.22
C LYS A 4 7.37 8.91 23.27
N PRO A 5 7.58 9.89 22.38
CA PRO A 5 6.62 10.14 21.33
C PRO A 5 6.46 8.90 20.48
N LEU A 6 5.26 8.65 20.00
CA LEU A 6 4.99 7.54 19.09
C LEU A 6 5.24 8.02 17.67
N ASN A 7 6.30 7.50 17.07
CA ASN A 7 6.67 7.86 15.71
C ASN A 7 6.39 6.70 14.79
N TYR A 8 5.85 7.00 13.62
CA TYR A 8 5.65 5.97 12.62
C TYR A 8 5.71 6.58 11.23
N LEU A 9 5.95 5.73 10.24
CA LEU A 9 5.99 6.14 8.85
C LEU A 9 4.65 5.83 8.21
N THR A 10 4.22 6.72 7.33
CA THR A 10 3.02 6.50 6.53
C THR A 10 3.20 7.26 5.22
N ILE A 11 2.20 7.22 4.36
CA ILE A 11 2.28 8.02 3.13
C ILE A 11 1.82 9.44 3.41
N GLY A 12 2.36 10.38 2.64
CA GLY A 12 2.09 11.79 2.86
C GLY A 12 0.72 12.23 2.38
N LYS A 13 0.17 11.55 1.38
CA LYS A 13 -1.10 11.92 0.80
C LYS A 13 -1.67 10.74 0.04
N THR A 14 -2.96 10.81 -0.28
CA THR A 14 -3.58 9.85 -1.17
C THR A 14 -3.06 10.08 -2.59
N GLY A 15 -2.71 9.00 -3.29
CA GLY A 15 -2.22 9.12 -4.65
C GLY A 15 -2.13 7.77 -5.31
N GLN A 16 -1.63 7.78 -6.54
CA GLN A 16 -1.46 6.53 -7.27
C GLN A 16 -0.27 6.60 -8.21
N HIS A 17 0.19 5.43 -8.62
CA HIS A 17 1.34 5.29 -9.50
C HIS A 17 1.13 4.09 -10.39
N GLU A 18 1.54 4.19 -11.64
CA GLU A 18 1.31 3.16 -12.65
C GLU A 18 2.61 2.51 -13.09
N LEU A 19 2.58 1.20 -13.25
CA LEU A 19 3.68 0.42 -13.83
C LEU A 19 3.14 -0.42 -14.98
N ILE A 20 3.97 -0.61 -16.00
CA ILE A 20 3.67 -1.52 -17.10
C ILE A 20 4.70 -2.65 -17.04
N ILE A 21 4.24 -3.88 -16.88
CA ILE A 21 5.11 -5.04 -16.83
C ILE A 21 4.54 -6.10 -17.75
N LYS A 22 5.32 -6.50 -18.76
CA LYS A 22 4.88 -7.48 -19.76
C LYS A 22 3.48 -7.16 -20.28
N LYS A 23 3.28 -5.89 -20.63
CA LYS A 23 2.04 -5.35 -21.18
C LYS A 23 0.87 -5.29 -20.19
N SER A 24 1.01 -5.84 -19.00
CA SER A 24 0.00 -5.64 -17.95
C SER A 24 0.20 -4.28 -17.31
N LYS A 25 -0.90 -3.59 -17.07
CA LYS A 25 -0.89 -2.30 -16.39
C LYS A 25 -1.23 -2.52 -14.93
N PHE A 26 -0.38 -2.01 -14.04
CA PHE A 26 -0.59 -2.06 -12.60
C PHE A 26 -0.71 -0.64 -12.09
N ILE A 27 -1.85 -0.31 -11.51
CA ILE A 27 -2.08 1.01 -10.91
C ILE A 27 -2.20 0.80 -9.41
N CYS A 28 -1.24 1.32 -8.66
CA CYS A 28 -1.29 1.22 -7.21
C CYS A 28 -1.81 2.50 -6.63
N SER A 29 -2.93 2.41 -5.94
CA SER A 29 -3.55 3.54 -5.23
C SER A 29 -3.29 3.36 -3.75
N LEU A 30 -2.76 4.39 -3.11
CA LEU A 30 -2.46 4.37 -1.67
C LEU A 30 -3.24 5.47 -0.97
N ALA A 31 -3.73 5.14 0.21
CA ALA A 31 -4.39 6.13 1.06
C ALA A 31 -4.00 5.89 2.51
N ARG A 32 -3.97 6.97 3.27
CA ARG A 32 -3.77 6.91 4.70
C ARG A 32 -5.10 6.58 5.34
N THR A 33 -5.16 5.48 6.06
CA THR A 33 -6.39 4.99 6.68
C THR A 33 -6.07 4.56 8.10
N GLU A 34 -6.96 4.85 9.04
CA GLU A 34 -6.71 4.54 10.44
C GLU A 34 -7.70 3.54 11.01
N THR A 35 -8.78 3.25 10.29
CA THR A 35 -9.78 2.29 10.72
C THR A 35 -10.12 1.32 9.60
N VAL A 36 -10.69 0.18 9.98
CA VAL A 36 -11.14 -0.80 9.00
C VAL A 36 -12.17 -0.18 8.06
N GLU A 37 -13.04 0.65 8.62
CA GLU A 37 -14.09 1.31 7.82
C GLU A 37 -13.48 2.21 6.75
N GLU A 38 -12.46 2.99 7.12
CA GLU A 38 -11.78 3.85 6.16
C GLU A 38 -11.07 3.03 5.08
N ALA A 39 -10.42 1.94 5.51
CA ALA A 39 -9.73 1.07 4.57
C ALA A 39 -10.72 0.46 3.57
N GLN A 40 -11.82 -0.06 4.06
CA GLN A 40 -12.83 -0.68 3.20
C GLN A 40 -13.47 0.32 2.26
N GLU A 41 -13.71 1.53 2.74
CA GLU A 41 -14.28 2.59 1.93
C GLU A 41 -13.36 2.94 0.76
N PHE A 42 -12.06 3.06 1.05
CA PHE A 42 -11.09 3.35 0.01
C PHE A 42 -11.00 2.22 -1.01
N ILE A 43 -10.95 0.96 -0.53
CA ILE A 43 -10.91 -0.21 -1.41
C ILE A 43 -12.13 -0.21 -2.33
N GLU A 44 -13.30 0.04 -1.78
CA GLU A 44 -14.53 0.07 -2.55
C GLU A 44 -14.53 1.19 -3.58
N GLN A 45 -14.06 2.36 -3.17
CA GLN A 45 -13.99 3.51 -4.06
C GLN A 45 -13.10 3.23 -5.27
N ILE A 46 -11.92 2.67 -5.03
CA ILE A 46 -11.00 2.36 -6.12
C ILE A 46 -11.54 1.22 -6.98
N SER A 47 -12.13 0.19 -6.36
CA SER A 47 -12.70 -0.93 -7.10
C SER A 47 -13.82 -0.50 -8.02
N LYS A 48 -14.62 0.47 -7.59
CA LYS A 48 -15.68 1.02 -8.44
C LYS A 48 -15.10 1.84 -9.58
N LYS A 49 -14.07 2.63 -9.29
CA LYS A 49 -13.42 3.45 -10.31
C LYS A 49 -12.84 2.59 -11.42
N TYR A 50 -12.26 1.45 -11.06
CA TYR A 50 -11.64 0.54 -12.01
C TYR A 50 -12.40 -0.79 -12.07
N HIS A 51 -13.73 -0.72 -12.15
CA HIS A 51 -14.58 -1.92 -12.14
C HIS A 51 -14.33 -2.82 -13.35
N ASP A 52 -13.77 -2.28 -14.42
CA ASP A 52 -13.46 -3.03 -15.63
C ASP A 52 -12.08 -3.68 -15.60
N ALA A 53 -11.33 -3.52 -14.52
CA ALA A 53 -10.02 -4.13 -14.41
C ALA A 53 -10.11 -5.63 -14.24
N THR A 54 -9.03 -6.32 -14.58
CA THR A 54 -8.95 -7.76 -14.39
C THR A 54 -9.00 -8.10 -12.91
N HIS A 55 -8.24 -7.37 -12.09
CA HIS A 55 -8.21 -7.57 -10.64
C HIS A 55 -8.01 -6.24 -9.93
N ASN A 56 -8.64 -6.10 -8.77
CA ASN A 56 -8.37 -5.00 -7.83
C ASN A 56 -7.98 -5.66 -6.51
N THR A 57 -6.69 -5.93 -6.37
CA THR A 57 -6.15 -6.60 -5.18
C THR A 57 -5.81 -5.55 -4.12
N TYR A 58 -5.75 -5.96 -2.86
CA TYR A 58 -5.48 -4.97 -1.83
C TYR A 58 -4.80 -5.54 -0.60
N ALA A 59 -4.24 -4.64 0.18
CA ALA A 59 -3.69 -4.94 1.49
C ALA A 59 -3.75 -3.68 2.34
N TYR A 60 -3.85 -3.84 3.64
CA TYR A 60 -3.75 -2.70 4.53
C TYR A 60 -3.08 -3.07 5.85
N THR A 61 -2.48 -2.06 6.47
CA THR A 61 -1.93 -2.15 7.82
C THR A 61 -2.57 -1.05 8.64
N LEU A 62 -3.12 -1.40 9.78
CA LEU A 62 -3.76 -0.45 10.68
C LEU A 62 -3.19 -0.61 12.07
N GLY A 63 -2.95 0.53 12.73
CA GLY A 63 -2.36 0.54 14.06
C GLY A 63 -0.85 0.55 13.99
N LEU A 64 -0.22 1.06 15.03
CA LEU A 64 1.24 1.22 15.04
C LEU A 64 2.00 -0.10 15.19
N ASN A 65 1.32 -1.14 15.64
CA ASN A 65 1.90 -2.47 15.78
C ASN A 65 1.22 -3.46 14.84
N ASP A 66 0.73 -2.96 13.70
CA ASP A 66 -0.02 -3.79 12.74
C ASP A 66 -1.14 -4.55 13.45
N ASN A 67 -1.90 -3.82 14.27
CA ASN A 67 -2.98 -4.41 15.05
C ASN A 67 -4.03 -5.08 14.18
N GLN A 68 -4.24 -4.54 12.98
CA GLN A 68 -5.14 -5.14 12.01
C GLN A 68 -4.50 -5.07 10.63
N VAL A 69 -4.35 -6.23 10.02
CA VAL A 69 -3.81 -6.32 8.65
C VAL A 69 -4.72 -7.20 7.83
N LYS A 70 -4.75 -6.96 6.54
CA LYS A 70 -5.52 -7.77 5.64
C LYS A 70 -4.90 -7.74 4.25
N ALA A 71 -5.08 -8.84 3.51
CA ALA A 71 -4.60 -8.94 2.15
C ALA A 71 -5.62 -9.73 1.34
N SER A 72 -5.81 -9.35 0.08
CA SER A 72 -6.74 -10.04 -0.81
C SER A 72 -6.14 -10.14 -2.20
N ASP A 73 -6.18 -11.34 -2.75
CA ASP A 73 -5.71 -11.59 -4.11
C ASP A 73 -6.75 -11.25 -5.17
N ASN A 74 -8.00 -11.09 -4.80
CA ASN A 74 -9.09 -10.70 -5.70
C ASN A 74 -9.05 -11.45 -7.04
N GLY A 75 -8.90 -12.77 -6.98
CA GLY A 75 -8.92 -13.61 -8.18
C GLY A 75 -7.56 -13.91 -8.79
N GLU A 76 -6.49 -13.25 -8.35
CA GLU A 76 -5.16 -13.67 -8.74
C GLU A 76 -4.82 -14.99 -8.05
N PRO A 77 -3.84 -15.77 -8.55
CA PRO A 77 -3.48 -17.00 -7.88
C PRO A 77 -3.10 -16.75 -6.42
N SER A 78 -3.45 -17.70 -5.56
CA SER A 78 -3.28 -17.56 -4.12
C SER A 78 -1.86 -17.15 -3.74
N GLY A 79 -1.76 -16.09 -2.95
CA GLY A 79 -0.48 -15.62 -2.41
C GLY A 79 0.35 -14.78 -3.37
N THR A 80 -0.17 -14.45 -4.55
CA THR A 80 0.65 -13.75 -5.56
C THR A 80 0.40 -12.25 -5.62
N ALA A 81 -0.59 -11.74 -4.93
CA ALA A 81 -0.93 -10.32 -5.01
C ALA A 81 -1.05 -9.67 -3.64
N GLY A 82 -2.08 -10.02 -2.88
CA GLY A 82 -2.34 -9.35 -1.61
C GLY A 82 -1.21 -9.49 -0.59
N ILE A 83 -0.66 -10.69 -0.44
CA ILE A 83 0.44 -10.93 0.50
C ILE A 83 1.70 -10.16 0.10
N PRO A 84 2.13 -10.17 -1.17
CA PRO A 84 3.26 -9.33 -1.58
C PRO A 84 3.03 -7.85 -1.32
N GLU A 85 1.81 -7.36 -1.52
CA GLU A 85 1.47 -5.97 -1.20
C GLU A 85 1.63 -5.69 0.29
N LEU A 86 1.10 -6.59 1.12
CA LEU A 86 1.18 -6.42 2.57
C LEU A 86 2.62 -6.45 3.03
N LYS A 87 3.41 -7.40 2.52
CA LYS A 87 4.82 -7.48 2.87
C LYS A 87 5.58 -6.23 2.47
N ALA A 88 5.27 -5.65 1.31
CA ALA A 88 5.90 -4.43 0.88
C ALA A 88 5.62 -3.29 1.87
N LEU A 89 4.37 -3.14 2.29
CA LEU A 89 4.01 -2.13 3.29
C LEU A 89 4.79 -2.36 4.59
N GLN A 90 4.87 -3.61 5.03
CA GLN A 90 5.54 -3.95 6.29
C GLN A 90 7.05 -3.74 6.21
N LEU A 91 7.67 -4.10 5.09
CA LEU A 91 9.10 -3.91 4.90
C LEU A 91 9.48 -2.44 4.86
N MET A 92 8.60 -1.60 4.32
CA MET A 92 8.80 -0.16 4.35
C MET A 92 8.39 0.46 5.68
N LYS A 93 7.91 -0.35 6.61
CA LYS A 93 7.47 0.07 7.94
C LYS A 93 6.36 1.11 7.88
N LEU A 94 5.53 1.03 6.86
CA LEU A 94 4.39 1.94 6.71
C LEU A 94 3.25 1.47 7.59
N LYS A 95 2.64 2.43 8.29
CA LYS A 95 1.52 2.18 9.19
C LYS A 95 0.32 3.00 8.76
N ASN A 96 -0.87 2.47 9.01
CA ASN A 96 -2.12 3.18 8.69
C ASN A 96 -2.20 3.52 7.20
N VAL A 97 -1.96 2.50 6.37
CA VAL A 97 -1.99 2.65 4.91
C VAL A 97 -2.81 1.54 4.30
N THR A 98 -3.61 1.89 3.31
CA THR A 98 -4.32 0.93 2.47
C THR A 98 -3.79 1.05 1.05
N ALA A 99 -3.45 -0.09 0.47
CA ALA A 99 -2.98 -0.18 -0.92
C ALA A 99 -3.98 -0.98 -1.73
N VAL A 100 -4.36 -0.45 -2.88
CA VAL A 100 -5.16 -1.19 -3.86
C VAL A 100 -4.36 -1.21 -5.15
N VAL A 101 -4.05 -2.41 -5.64
CA VAL A 101 -3.35 -2.53 -6.92
C VAL A 101 -4.34 -3.05 -7.95
N THR A 102 -4.57 -2.21 -8.94
CA THR A 102 -5.49 -2.48 -10.04
C THR A 102 -4.67 -3.02 -11.21
N ARG A 103 -5.04 -4.18 -11.72
CA ARG A 103 -4.32 -4.78 -12.85
C ARG A 103 -5.22 -4.96 -14.06
N TYR A 104 -4.70 -4.53 -15.21
CA TYR A 104 -5.28 -4.82 -16.51
C TYR A 104 -4.34 -5.78 -17.22
N PHE A 105 -4.80 -7.01 -17.43
CA PHE A 105 -3.99 -8.06 -18.06
C PHE A 105 -3.61 -7.67 -19.49
N GLY A 106 -2.33 -7.85 -19.84
CA GLY A 106 -1.80 -7.46 -21.14
C GLY A 106 -1.51 -8.63 -22.08
N SER A 107 -2.17 -9.76 -21.88
CA SER A 107 -2.05 -10.95 -22.74
C SER A 107 -0.72 -11.70 -22.63
N ILE A 108 0.15 -11.29 -21.72
CA ILE A 108 1.40 -12.02 -21.44
C ILE A 108 1.36 -12.44 -19.98
N LYS A 109 1.47 -13.75 -19.74
CA LYS A 109 1.45 -14.27 -18.37
C LYS A 109 2.77 -13.94 -17.68
N LEU A 110 2.66 -13.51 -16.43
CA LEU A 110 3.83 -13.19 -15.63
C LEU A 110 4.37 -14.41 -14.86
N GLY A 111 3.50 -15.38 -14.57
CA GLY A 111 3.85 -16.47 -13.68
C GLY A 111 3.80 -16.04 -12.23
N ALA A 112 3.85 -17.01 -11.31
CA ALA A 112 3.71 -16.70 -9.88
C ALA A 112 4.80 -15.76 -9.39
N GLY A 113 6.06 -16.05 -9.72
CA GLY A 113 7.17 -15.20 -9.29
C GLY A 113 7.08 -13.79 -9.87
N GLY A 114 6.68 -13.70 -11.14
CA GLY A 114 6.51 -12.40 -11.79
C GLY A 114 5.38 -11.58 -11.17
N LEU A 115 4.28 -12.25 -10.80
CA LEU A 115 3.18 -11.57 -10.14
C LEU A 115 3.60 -11.04 -8.77
N ILE A 116 4.28 -11.88 -7.98
CA ILE A 116 4.75 -11.48 -6.66
C ILE A 116 5.61 -10.23 -6.76
N SER A 117 6.58 -10.23 -7.68
CA SER A 117 7.44 -9.07 -7.88
C SER A 117 6.66 -7.86 -8.35
N ALA A 118 5.72 -8.05 -9.28
CA ALA A 118 4.96 -6.94 -9.84
C ALA A 118 4.11 -6.25 -8.77
N TYR A 119 3.41 -7.04 -7.94
CA TYR A 119 2.57 -6.47 -6.91
C TYR A 119 3.39 -5.82 -5.80
N SER A 120 4.48 -6.46 -5.39
CA SER A 120 5.38 -5.89 -4.40
C SER A 120 5.98 -4.56 -4.88
N ASN A 121 6.51 -4.55 -6.11
CA ASN A 121 7.12 -3.35 -6.67
C ASN A 121 6.11 -2.24 -6.91
N SER A 122 4.88 -2.59 -7.27
CA SER A 122 3.83 -1.60 -7.46
C SER A 122 3.60 -0.79 -6.19
N VAL A 123 3.56 -1.46 -5.04
CA VAL A 123 3.36 -0.78 -3.76
C VAL A 123 4.60 0.04 -3.40
N THR A 124 5.78 -0.54 -3.51
CA THR A 124 7.02 0.13 -3.16
C THR A 124 7.23 1.40 -3.98
N GLU A 125 7.05 1.30 -5.29
CA GLU A 125 7.26 2.45 -6.16
C GLU A 125 6.19 3.51 -5.97
N ALA A 126 4.95 3.11 -5.74
CA ALA A 126 3.89 4.07 -5.46
C ALA A 126 4.18 4.84 -4.18
N ALA A 127 4.60 4.15 -3.12
CA ALA A 127 4.91 4.79 -1.85
C ALA A 127 6.05 5.79 -2.02
N GLN A 128 7.10 5.40 -2.74
CA GLN A 128 8.23 6.28 -2.98
C GLN A 128 7.83 7.50 -3.80
N ASN A 129 6.96 7.31 -4.78
CA ASN A 129 6.52 8.38 -5.67
C ASN A 129 5.59 9.36 -4.96
N ILE A 130 4.67 8.84 -4.16
CA ILE A 130 3.72 9.67 -3.42
C ILE A 130 4.43 10.39 -2.28
N GLY A 131 5.38 9.72 -1.66
CA GLY A 131 6.15 10.29 -0.57
C GLY A 131 5.80 9.67 0.76
N VAL A 132 6.84 9.24 1.48
CA VAL A 132 6.73 8.70 2.82
C VAL A 132 6.98 9.83 3.80
N VAL A 133 6.16 9.91 4.82
CA VAL A 133 6.32 10.92 5.85
C VAL A 133 6.41 10.25 7.21
N LYS A 134 7.02 10.95 8.14
CA LYS A 134 7.11 10.51 9.51
C LYS A 134 6.05 11.24 10.32
N CYS A 135 5.18 10.47 10.95
CA CYS A 135 4.17 11.04 11.85
C CYS A 135 4.71 10.99 13.26
N VAL A 136 4.66 12.12 13.92
CA VAL A 136 5.13 12.26 15.28
C VAL A 136 3.92 12.50 16.17
N MET A 137 3.77 11.66 17.19
CA MET A 137 2.69 11.77 18.14
C MET A 137 3.27 12.29 19.43
N GLN A 138 2.87 13.47 19.84
CA GLN A 138 3.38 14.10 21.03
C GLN A 138 2.21 14.66 21.83
N GLN A 139 2.00 14.09 23.00
CA GLN A 139 0.83 14.41 23.79
C GLN A 139 -0.43 14.13 22.94
N LEU A 140 -1.25 15.13 22.70
CA LEU A 140 -2.47 14.96 21.91
C LEU A 140 -2.32 15.47 20.48
N ILE A 141 -1.14 15.94 20.14
CA ILE A 141 -0.89 16.54 18.83
C ILE A 141 -0.20 15.53 17.92
N LYS A 142 -0.74 15.38 16.73
CA LYS A 142 -0.13 14.55 15.72
C LYS A 142 0.16 15.40 14.49
N PHE A 143 1.37 15.30 13.97
CA PHE A 143 1.73 16.01 12.75
C PHE A 143 2.70 15.16 11.93
N SER A 144 2.82 15.48 10.67
CA SER A 144 3.64 14.72 9.74
C SER A 144 4.71 15.61 9.14
N ILE A 145 5.90 15.05 8.99
CA ILE A 145 7.01 15.74 8.34
C ILE A 145 7.56 14.83 7.24
N PRO A 146 8.14 15.41 6.17
CA PRO A 146 8.71 14.58 5.11
C PRO A 146 9.81 13.69 5.65
N TYR A 147 9.85 12.47 5.14
CA TYR A 147 10.88 11.51 5.48
C TYR A 147 11.67 11.21 4.21
N THR A 148 12.95 11.51 4.23
CA THR A 148 13.81 11.24 3.08
C THR A 148 14.73 10.09 3.41
N ARG A 149 14.93 9.20 2.44
CA ARG A 149 15.80 8.04 2.66
C ARG A 149 17.25 8.44 2.88
N ILE A 150 17.62 9.59 2.33
CA ILE A 150 18.98 10.09 2.48
C ILE A 150 19.31 10.29 3.94
N ASP A 151 18.33 10.68 4.73
CA ASP A 151 18.54 10.95 6.15
C ASP A 151 18.86 9.71 6.96
N GLU A 152 18.68 8.54 6.37
CA GLU A 152 18.92 7.29 7.05
C GLU A 152 20.40 6.91 7.08
N ILE A 153 21.18 7.58 6.34
CA ILE A 153 22.60 7.24 6.20
C ILE A 153 23.42 7.73 7.37
#